data_bc76f0708fb5125a1e5c513dfeffa5f1
#
_entry.id   bc76f0708fb5125a1e5c513dfeffa5f1
#
_cell.length_a   1.000
_cell.length_b   1.000
_cell.length_c   1.000
_cell.angle_alpha   90.00
_cell.angle_beta   90.00
_cell.angle_gamma   90.00
#
_symmetry.space_group_name_H-M   'P 1'
#
loop_
_entity.id
_entity.type
_entity.pdbx_description
1 polymer ?
#
loop_
_entity_poly.entity_id
_entity_poly.type
_entity_poly.pdbx_seq_one_letter_code
_entity_poly.pdbx_strand_id
1 'polypeptide(L)'
;MKFDELHTPVYVIDEKQLIDNLTILSNIEKRTGCHILLAQKAFSAYSQYPLIAKYISGTTASGLFEARLGHECMGKENHVFAPAFTRQDMNELVKICDHIVFNSINQLKLHKQMCINANVIIGL
;
A
#
# COMPACT_ATOMS: atom_id res chain seq x y z
N MET A 1 -12.53 7.92 25.79
CA MET A 1 -11.84 6.69 26.24
C MET A 1 -10.98 7.05 27.43
N LYS A 2 -11.05 6.27 28.53
CA LYS A 2 -10.17 6.47 29.68
C LYS A 2 -8.97 5.56 29.55
N PHE A 3 -7.77 6.11 29.50
CA PHE A 3 -6.54 5.35 29.31
C PHE A 3 -6.25 4.40 30.48
N ASP A 4 -6.72 4.73 31.68
CA ASP A 4 -6.54 3.96 32.92
C ASP A 4 -7.26 2.59 32.91
N GLU A 5 -8.21 2.39 31.97
CA GLU A 5 -8.98 1.14 31.82
C GLU A 5 -8.38 0.19 30.78
N LEU A 6 -7.26 0.58 30.13
CA LEU A 6 -6.63 -0.23 29.11
C LEU A 6 -5.65 -1.26 29.69
N HIS A 7 -5.76 -2.51 29.23
CA HIS A 7 -4.74 -3.51 29.52
C HIS A 7 -3.47 -3.24 28.70
N THR A 8 -2.38 -2.96 29.37
CA THR A 8 -1.06 -2.69 28.75
C THR A 8 -0.20 -3.96 28.70
N PRO A 9 0.71 -4.08 27.71
CA PRO A 9 1.01 -3.12 26.63
C PRO A 9 -0.02 -3.15 25.51
N VAL A 10 -0.40 -1.97 24.97
CA VAL A 10 -1.39 -1.84 23.88
C VAL A 10 -1.08 -0.63 22.99
N TYR A 11 -1.32 -0.75 21.69
CA TYR A 11 -1.33 0.39 20.76
C TYR A 11 -2.73 1.00 20.72
N VAL A 12 -2.80 2.32 20.83
CA VAL A 12 -4.06 3.08 20.75
C VAL A 12 -4.03 3.94 19.50
N ILE A 13 -5.08 3.85 18.70
CA ILE A 13 -5.26 4.69 17.52
C ILE A 13 -6.39 5.69 17.84
N ASP A 14 -6.06 6.98 17.79
CA ASP A 14 -7.05 8.05 17.85
C ASP A 14 -7.62 8.27 16.45
N GLU A 15 -8.81 7.73 16.19
CA GLU A 15 -9.46 7.86 14.87
C GLU A 15 -9.77 9.32 14.50
N LYS A 16 -10.04 10.19 15.47
CA LYS A 16 -10.28 11.61 15.19
C LYS A 16 -9.02 12.26 14.63
N GLN A 17 -7.87 12.07 15.26
CA GLN A 17 -6.59 12.59 14.77
C GLN A 17 -6.22 11.96 13.43
N LEU A 18 -6.48 10.66 13.25
CA LEU A 18 -6.26 9.98 11.97
C LEU A 18 -7.09 10.63 10.85
N ILE A 19 -8.37 10.90 11.08
CA ILE A 19 -9.26 11.57 10.12
C ILE A 19 -8.78 12.99 9.82
N ASP A 20 -8.39 13.76 10.83
CA ASP A 20 -7.87 15.12 10.64
C ASP A 20 -6.62 15.10 9.73
N ASN A 21 -5.68 14.19 9.96
CA ASN A 21 -4.49 14.01 9.11
C ASN A 21 -4.85 13.53 7.69
N LEU A 22 -5.73 12.55 7.57
CA LEU A 22 -6.19 12.03 6.27
C LEU A 22 -6.91 13.10 5.45
N THR A 23 -7.63 13.99 6.10
CA THR A 23 -8.29 15.13 5.44
C THR A 23 -7.28 16.07 4.79
N ILE A 24 -6.15 16.33 5.46
CA ILE A 24 -5.06 17.13 4.88
C ILE A 24 -4.51 16.45 3.63
N LEU A 25 -4.22 15.14 3.70
CA LEU A 25 -3.68 14.37 2.57
C LEU A 25 -4.68 14.35 1.39
N SER A 26 -5.95 14.09 1.66
CA SER A 26 -7.01 14.11 0.65
C SER A 26 -7.13 15.47 -0.06
N ASN A 27 -7.00 16.57 0.69
CA ASN A 27 -7.01 17.91 0.12
C ASN A 27 -5.79 18.17 -0.78
N ILE A 28 -4.64 17.60 -0.45
CA ILE A 28 -3.43 17.67 -1.30
C ILE A 28 -3.69 16.92 -2.61
N GLU A 29 -4.18 15.67 -2.57
CA GLU A 29 -4.54 14.91 -3.77
C GLU A 29 -5.49 15.69 -4.68
N LYS A 30 -6.57 16.23 -4.12
CA LYS A 30 -7.57 17.00 -4.88
C LYS A 30 -7.01 18.25 -5.54
N ARG A 31 -6.06 18.92 -4.90
CA ARG A 31 -5.46 20.17 -5.42
C ARG A 31 -4.38 19.94 -6.45
N THR A 32 -3.66 18.84 -6.35
CA THR A 32 -2.46 18.58 -7.17
C THR A 32 -2.67 17.50 -8.22
N GLY A 33 -3.68 16.64 -8.04
CA GLY A 33 -3.88 15.46 -8.88
C GLY A 33 -2.87 14.34 -8.60
N CYS A 34 -2.07 14.43 -7.54
CA CYS A 34 -1.17 13.34 -7.16
C CYS A 34 -1.95 12.22 -6.45
N HIS A 35 -1.41 11.01 -6.48
CA HIS A 35 -1.89 9.89 -5.70
C HIS A 35 -1.03 9.71 -4.45
N ILE A 36 -1.64 9.71 -3.29
CA ILE A 36 -0.96 9.44 -2.01
C ILE A 36 -1.25 7.99 -1.61
N LEU A 37 -0.19 7.26 -1.30
CA LEU A 37 -0.28 5.84 -0.94
C LEU A 37 0.18 5.63 0.50
N LEU A 38 -0.55 4.81 1.23
CA LEU A 38 -0.16 4.37 2.57
C LEU A 38 1.04 3.42 2.48
N ALA A 39 2.16 3.80 3.06
CA ALA A 39 3.31 2.91 3.21
C ALA A 39 3.05 1.91 4.35
N GLN A 40 2.72 0.68 4.00
CA GLN A 40 2.29 -0.34 4.97
C GLN A 40 3.37 -0.69 6.00
N LYS A 41 4.65 -0.66 5.63
CA LYS A 41 5.77 -0.81 6.57
C LYS A 41 5.82 0.24 7.69
N ALA A 42 5.21 1.41 7.48
CA ALA A 42 5.12 2.47 8.48
C ALA A 42 3.83 2.40 9.30
N PHE A 43 2.74 1.91 8.69
CA PHE A 43 1.45 1.78 9.34
C PHE A 43 0.66 0.61 8.74
N SER A 44 0.56 -0.49 9.48
CA SER A 44 -0.13 -1.70 9.05
C SER A 44 -1.31 -2.10 9.97
N ALA A 45 -1.89 -1.13 10.67
CA ALA A 45 -3.13 -1.35 11.42
C ALA A 45 -4.31 -1.53 10.43
N TYR A 46 -4.39 -2.71 9.83
CA TYR A 46 -5.30 -3.01 8.71
C TYR A 46 -6.78 -2.82 9.04
N SER A 47 -7.16 -2.89 10.33
CA SER A 47 -8.52 -2.56 10.77
C SER A 47 -8.95 -1.13 10.42
N GLN A 48 -7.97 -0.22 10.21
CA GLN A 48 -8.20 1.17 9.81
C GLN A 48 -8.18 1.38 8.28
N TYR A 49 -7.81 0.38 7.49
CA TYR A 49 -7.72 0.50 6.04
C TYR A 49 -9.04 0.89 5.36
N PRO A 50 -10.21 0.36 5.77
CA PRO A 50 -11.49 0.83 5.21
C PRO A 50 -11.80 2.30 5.49
N LEU A 51 -11.32 2.84 6.61
CA LEU A 51 -11.41 4.27 6.92
C LEU A 51 -10.45 5.07 6.04
N ILE A 52 -9.18 4.67 6.00
CA ILE A 52 -8.11 5.32 5.23
C ILE A 52 -8.45 5.37 3.73
N ALA A 53 -9.03 4.30 3.20
CA ALA A 53 -9.46 4.19 1.81
C ALA A 53 -10.44 5.28 1.35
N LYS A 54 -11.13 5.94 2.27
CA LYS A 54 -12.05 7.06 1.95
C LYS A 54 -11.31 8.36 1.62
N TYR A 55 -10.02 8.46 1.95
CA TYR A 55 -9.26 9.71 1.92
C TYR A 55 -8.09 9.71 0.95
N ILE A 56 -7.40 8.58 0.75
CA ILE A 56 -6.20 8.48 -0.08
C ILE A 56 -6.33 7.41 -1.16
N SER A 57 -5.43 7.43 -2.13
CA SER A 57 -5.55 6.64 -3.36
C SER A 57 -5.27 5.15 -3.20
N GLY A 58 -4.46 4.73 -2.22
CA GLY A 58 -4.15 3.31 -2.08
C GLY A 58 -3.03 2.99 -1.11
N THR A 59 -2.35 1.88 -1.36
CA THR A 59 -1.23 1.37 -0.54
C THR A 59 0.04 1.17 -1.35
N THR A 60 1.18 1.20 -0.66
CA THR A 60 2.45 0.70 -1.20
C THR A 60 3.04 -0.36 -0.27
N ALA A 61 3.49 -1.45 -0.87
CA ALA A 61 3.98 -2.65 -0.22
C ALA A 61 5.50 -2.81 -0.41
N SER A 62 6.16 -3.44 0.55
CA SER A 62 7.59 -3.81 0.49
C SER A 62 7.80 -5.27 0.08
N GLY A 63 6.74 -5.99 -0.26
CA GLY A 63 6.77 -7.39 -0.70
C GLY A 63 5.36 -7.98 -0.82
N LEU A 64 5.30 -9.28 -1.15
CA LEU A 64 4.05 -9.98 -1.45
C LEU A 64 3.02 -9.92 -0.32
N PHE A 65 3.44 -10.13 0.94
CA PHE A 65 2.50 -10.19 2.07
C PHE A 65 1.82 -8.85 2.34
N GLU A 66 2.57 -7.75 2.27
CA GLU A 66 1.99 -6.40 2.37
C GLU A 66 1.10 -6.10 1.16
N ALA A 67 1.49 -6.53 -0.06
CA ALA A 67 0.67 -6.34 -1.25
C ALA A 67 -0.68 -7.07 -1.13
N ARG A 68 -0.69 -8.30 -0.60
CA ARG A 68 -1.94 -9.01 -0.28
C ARG A 68 -2.78 -8.25 0.74
N LEU A 69 -2.16 -7.79 1.82
CA LEU A 69 -2.86 -7.03 2.86
C LEU A 69 -3.51 -5.76 2.29
N GLY A 70 -2.78 -5.00 1.47
CA GLY A 70 -3.32 -3.81 0.81
C GLY A 70 -4.47 -4.14 -0.13
N HIS A 71 -4.32 -5.18 -0.94
CA HIS A 71 -5.36 -5.64 -1.86
C HIS A 71 -6.63 -6.07 -1.13
N GLU A 72 -6.52 -6.88 -0.07
CA GLU A 72 -7.65 -7.45 0.66
C GLU A 72 -8.35 -6.43 1.57
N CYS A 73 -7.59 -5.58 2.25
CA CYS A 73 -8.12 -4.71 3.31
C CYS A 73 -8.37 -3.27 2.86
N MET A 74 -7.61 -2.75 1.89
CA MET A 74 -7.81 -1.39 1.34
C MET A 74 -8.68 -1.41 0.08
N GLY A 75 -8.43 -2.36 -0.84
CA GLY A 75 -9.20 -2.55 -2.07
C GLY A 75 -9.09 -1.38 -3.05
N LYS A 76 -7.98 -0.65 -3.03
CA LYS A 76 -7.68 0.49 -3.90
C LYS A 76 -6.37 0.26 -4.63
N GLU A 77 -5.80 1.32 -5.22
CA GLU A 77 -4.52 1.25 -5.94
C GLU A 77 -3.44 0.61 -5.06
N ASN A 78 -2.78 -0.41 -5.59
CA ASN A 78 -1.83 -1.24 -4.84
C ASN A 78 -0.49 -1.27 -5.55
N HIS A 79 0.52 -0.66 -4.94
CA HIS A 79 1.88 -0.62 -5.46
C HIS A 79 2.79 -1.56 -4.68
N VAL A 80 3.83 -2.07 -5.34
CA VAL A 80 4.87 -2.82 -4.66
C VAL A 80 6.26 -2.43 -5.15
N PHE A 81 7.18 -2.24 -4.20
CA PHE A 81 8.61 -2.09 -4.44
C PHE A 81 9.39 -3.02 -3.52
N ALA A 82 10.28 -3.83 -4.08
CA ALA A 82 11.22 -4.65 -3.31
C ALA A 82 12.61 -4.68 -3.99
N PRO A 83 13.69 -4.94 -3.22
CA PRO A 83 15.03 -5.07 -3.78
C PRO A 83 15.14 -6.15 -4.85
N ALA A 84 14.38 -7.24 -4.71
CA ALA A 84 14.25 -8.31 -5.69
C ALA A 84 12.92 -9.04 -5.50
N PHE A 85 12.42 -9.62 -6.60
CA PHE A 85 11.23 -10.46 -6.61
C PHE A 85 11.59 -11.86 -7.07
N THR A 86 11.01 -12.88 -6.42
CA THR A 86 11.07 -14.24 -6.96
C THR A 86 10.02 -14.41 -8.07
N ARG A 87 10.22 -15.40 -8.92
CA ARG A 87 9.22 -15.73 -9.96
C ARG A 87 7.88 -16.16 -9.33
N GLN A 88 7.95 -16.82 -8.17
CA GLN A 88 6.76 -17.24 -7.44
C GLN A 88 5.96 -16.03 -6.94
N ASP A 89 6.62 -15.06 -6.31
CA ASP A 89 5.96 -13.84 -5.85
C ASP A 89 5.34 -13.07 -7.03
N MET A 90 6.08 -12.94 -8.13
CA MET A 90 5.60 -12.25 -9.32
C MET A 90 4.33 -12.86 -9.92
N ASN A 91 4.16 -14.19 -9.87
CA ASN A 91 2.92 -14.85 -10.34
C ASN A 91 1.66 -14.38 -9.60
N GLU A 92 1.82 -13.92 -8.36
CA GLU A 92 0.73 -13.36 -7.57
C GLU A 92 0.67 -11.84 -7.67
N LEU A 93 1.81 -11.16 -7.54
CA LEU A 93 1.89 -9.71 -7.56
C LEU A 93 1.26 -9.10 -8.81
N VAL A 94 1.47 -9.70 -9.98
CA VAL A 94 0.88 -9.21 -11.23
C VAL A 94 -0.66 -9.30 -11.29
N LYS A 95 -1.28 -10.02 -10.35
CA LYS A 95 -2.74 -10.15 -10.27
C LYS A 95 -3.39 -9.18 -9.29
N ILE A 96 -2.61 -8.67 -8.34
CA ILE A 96 -3.11 -7.87 -7.21
C ILE A 96 -2.49 -6.48 -7.12
N CYS A 97 -1.46 -6.18 -7.92
CA CYS A 97 -0.82 -4.88 -7.94
C CYS A 97 -1.11 -4.13 -9.24
N ASP A 98 -1.36 -2.84 -9.14
CA ASP A 98 -1.49 -1.92 -10.27
C ASP A 98 -0.13 -1.46 -10.77
N HIS A 99 0.84 -1.30 -9.85
CA HIS A 99 2.19 -0.85 -10.14
C HIS A 99 3.23 -1.75 -9.47
N ILE A 100 4.24 -2.18 -10.25
CA ILE A 100 5.40 -2.93 -9.75
C ILE A 100 6.67 -2.14 -10.08
N VAL A 101 7.41 -1.76 -9.04
CA VAL A 101 8.66 -1.00 -9.17
C VAL A 101 9.84 -1.92 -8.93
N PHE A 102 10.74 -1.99 -9.89
CA PHE A 102 11.95 -2.81 -9.82
C PHE A 102 13.15 -2.00 -9.33
N ASN A 103 13.99 -2.63 -8.52
CA ASN A 103 15.22 -2.01 -7.99
C ASN A 103 16.42 -2.10 -8.95
N SER A 104 16.29 -2.83 -10.06
CA SER A 104 17.38 -2.98 -11.03
C SER A 104 16.88 -3.36 -12.42
N ILE A 105 17.67 -2.98 -13.43
CA ILE A 105 17.44 -3.34 -14.82
C ILE A 105 17.38 -4.86 -15.02
N ASN A 106 18.17 -5.63 -14.26
CA ASN A 106 18.16 -7.10 -14.36
C ASN A 106 16.84 -7.68 -13.87
N GLN A 107 16.30 -7.20 -12.75
CA GLN A 107 14.97 -7.60 -12.26
C GLN A 107 13.87 -7.20 -13.25
N LEU A 108 13.94 -6.01 -13.79
CA LEU A 108 13.02 -5.57 -14.84
C LEU A 108 13.07 -6.49 -16.06
N LYS A 109 14.26 -6.78 -16.60
CA LYS A 109 14.41 -7.68 -17.77
C LYS A 109 13.84 -9.06 -17.49
N LEU A 110 14.02 -9.59 -16.28
CA LEU A 110 13.56 -10.92 -15.88
C LEU A 110 12.03 -11.01 -15.85
N HIS A 111 11.35 -9.96 -15.41
CA HIS A 111 9.92 -10.00 -15.07
C HIS A 111 9.01 -9.14 -15.95
N LYS A 112 9.55 -8.26 -16.81
CA LYS A 112 8.76 -7.31 -17.59
C LYS A 112 7.63 -7.96 -18.40
N GLN A 113 7.89 -9.15 -18.98
CA GLN A 113 6.88 -9.81 -19.81
C GLN A 113 5.65 -10.25 -19.00
N MET A 114 5.86 -10.64 -17.73
CA MET A 114 4.75 -10.97 -16.82
C MET A 114 3.89 -9.74 -16.56
N CYS A 115 4.53 -8.59 -16.30
CA CYS A 115 3.82 -7.33 -16.08
C CYS A 115 3.06 -6.87 -17.32
N ILE A 116 3.67 -6.95 -18.51
CA ILE A 116 3.02 -6.58 -19.78
C ILE A 116 1.80 -7.47 -20.03
N ASN A 117 1.92 -8.79 -19.86
CA ASN A 117 0.81 -9.72 -20.06
C ASN A 117 -0.34 -9.50 -19.09
N ALA A 118 -0.07 -9.00 -17.89
CA ALA A 118 -1.06 -8.68 -16.87
C ALA A 118 -1.51 -7.21 -16.89
N ASN A 119 -0.98 -6.39 -17.80
CA ASN A 119 -1.26 -4.95 -17.91
C ASN A 119 -0.92 -4.15 -16.64
N VAL A 120 0.15 -4.55 -15.94
CA VAL A 120 0.65 -3.86 -14.74
C VAL A 120 1.61 -2.75 -15.14
N ILE A 121 1.50 -1.59 -14.51
CA ILE A 121 2.41 -0.46 -14.73
C ILE A 121 3.77 -0.76 -14.10
N ILE A 122 4.82 -0.53 -14.89
CA ILE A 122 6.20 -0.82 -14.51
C ILE A 122 6.92 0.47 -14.12
N GLY A 123 7.58 0.45 -12.94
CA GLY A 123 8.53 1.48 -12.49
C GLY A 123 9.95 0.91 -12.33
N LEU A 124 10.94 1.82 -12.29
CA LEU A 124 12.36 1.51 -12.04
C LEU A 124 12.97 2.58 -11.12
#